data_7b449e23cb0ce0ff60cf72316f522992
#
_entry.id   7b449e23cb0ce0ff60cf72316f522992
#
_cell.length_a   1.000
_cell.length_b   1.000
_cell.length_c   1.000
_cell.angle_alpha   90.00
_cell.angle_beta   90.00
_cell.angle_gamma   90.00
#
_symmetry.space_group_name_H-M   'P 1'
#
loop_
_entity.id
_entity.type
_entity.pdbx_description
1 polymer ?
#
loop_
_entity_poly.entity_id
_entity_poly.type
_entity_poly.pdbx_seq_one_letter_code
_entity_poly.pdbx_strand_id
1 'polypeptide(L)'
;MEQRNMILAFALSMLILLGWGMLFPPAENAEPVVQAEKRDVVEIPDEGVAAPELRPDSEDLFTAEPVDTRAPTVKTTAITGNAITFGNDLLELSVNEKGWIVGAKLDRYKESLEDGAASVAVLGENEPHATYLNVGLLGEKGISPFKLLSKESVNGADKMVVRATLSDGRIWDRIFTLTPGSYLISMEDRVQNGSDIKMFRQVVERYPDRESDTFYEHMGPVGLIDEVLQEESYDDLDESGTVRLAATGGWTGIMDRYFITAIYGNQKSDYRYYYKGDGRSYQAGMIDDGVMDGLTAVFQSKAFIGPKSIPLLKEAGVGLERSIDYGWFAFISKPLHDALSWFFNYIPNFGVCIILLVICIKIIFFYPTQKSYQSMAAMRKLQPEQKRLQERYGDDRQQLGQEMMALYKKNKVNPLGGCLPILIQIPVFFALYKVLLMSIEMRHAPFIGWIQDLSVQDPFFVLPLLMGISMYIQQKLNPQPPDPMQAKIMSMLPVLFTVMFLFFPAGLVLYWVVNNILSIIQQRLVMKTMGVD
;
A
#
# COMPACT_ATOMS: atom_id res chain seq x y z
N MET A 1 32.17 -25.87 17.12
CA MET A 1 31.03 -25.19 17.76
C MET A 1 30.92 -23.71 17.34
N GLU A 2 32.00 -23.00 17.16
CA GLU A 2 32.00 -21.56 16.79
C GLU A 2 31.44 -21.27 15.40
N GLN A 3 31.72 -22.10 14.37
CA GLN A 3 31.17 -21.89 13.03
C GLN A 3 29.62 -21.97 12.98
N ARG A 4 29.04 -22.89 13.74
CA ARG A 4 27.58 -23.03 13.87
C ARG A 4 26.98 -21.82 14.58
N ASN A 5 27.65 -21.28 15.57
CA ASN A 5 27.21 -20.09 16.32
C ASN A 5 27.32 -18.81 15.46
N MET A 6 28.30 -18.74 14.57
CA MET A 6 28.48 -17.60 13.67
C MET A 6 27.48 -17.62 12.50
N ILE A 7 27.18 -18.80 11.96
CA ILE A 7 26.10 -18.98 10.97
C ILE A 7 24.75 -18.68 11.63
N LEU A 8 24.54 -19.15 12.87
CA LEU A 8 23.35 -18.83 13.67
C LEU A 8 23.27 -17.34 14.00
N ALA A 9 24.37 -16.68 14.36
CA ALA A 9 24.39 -15.24 14.61
C ALA A 9 24.12 -14.42 13.34
N PHE A 10 24.65 -14.85 12.18
CA PHE A 10 24.39 -14.22 10.89
C PHE A 10 22.94 -14.45 10.45
N ALA A 11 22.44 -15.68 10.55
CA ALA A 11 21.04 -16.01 10.29
C ALA A 11 20.09 -15.27 11.25
N LEU A 12 20.48 -15.15 12.53
CA LEU A 12 19.73 -14.39 13.54
C LEU A 12 19.77 -12.87 13.25
N SER A 13 20.94 -12.34 12.84
CA SER A 13 21.05 -10.93 12.43
C SER A 13 20.24 -10.64 11.17
N MET A 14 20.20 -11.57 10.22
CA MET A 14 19.37 -11.49 9.02
C MET A 14 17.88 -11.66 9.37
N LEU A 15 17.55 -12.58 10.28
CA LEU A 15 16.20 -12.72 10.85
C LEU A 15 15.79 -11.50 11.68
N ILE A 16 16.71 -10.87 12.41
CA ILE A 16 16.44 -9.61 13.12
C ILE A 16 16.24 -8.47 12.13
N LEU A 17 17.01 -8.39 11.05
CA LEU A 17 16.84 -7.38 10.01
C LEU A 17 15.55 -7.61 9.18
N LEU A 18 15.20 -8.85 8.90
CA LEU A 18 13.95 -9.23 8.23
C LEU A 18 12.75 -9.22 9.19
N GLY A 19 12.98 -9.59 10.46
CA GLY A 19 11.98 -9.64 11.52
C GLY A 19 11.87 -8.35 12.35
N TRP A 20 12.69 -7.32 12.05
CA TRP A 20 12.61 -6.03 12.75
C TRP A 20 11.24 -5.40 12.59
N GLY A 21 10.65 -5.51 11.43
CA GLY A 21 9.29 -5.06 11.16
C GLY A 21 8.20 -5.90 11.86
N MET A 22 8.47 -7.20 12.18
CA MET A 22 7.58 -8.03 12.99
C MET A 22 7.74 -7.79 14.50
N LEU A 23 8.96 -7.48 14.96
CA LEU A 23 9.26 -7.23 16.38
C LEU A 23 8.95 -5.79 16.79
N PHE A 24 8.96 -4.87 15.83
CA PHE A 24 8.60 -3.48 15.98
C PHE A 24 7.62 -3.14 14.87
N PRO A 25 6.34 -3.49 15.02
CA PRO A 25 5.31 -2.97 14.13
C PRO A 25 5.46 -1.45 14.10
N PRO A 26 5.24 -0.79 12.95
CA PRO A 26 5.32 0.65 12.85
C PRO A 26 4.51 1.23 13.99
N ALA A 27 5.16 2.04 14.83
CA ALA A 27 4.45 2.76 15.87
C ALA A 27 3.36 3.55 15.17
N GLU A 28 2.11 3.31 15.54
CA GLU A 28 0.97 4.16 15.21
C GLU A 28 1.46 5.60 15.22
N ASN A 29 1.25 6.30 14.14
CA ASN A 29 1.64 7.67 13.84
C ASN A 29 2.04 8.49 15.07
N ALA A 30 3.32 8.54 15.39
CA ALA A 30 3.83 9.36 16.47
C ALA A 30 4.14 10.77 15.93
N GLU A 31 3.14 11.59 15.76
CA GLU A 31 3.20 12.93 16.37
C GLU A 31 3.20 12.72 17.89
N PRO A 32 3.83 13.59 18.73
CA PRO A 32 4.00 13.33 20.14
C PRO A 32 2.64 13.03 20.76
N VAL A 33 2.35 11.78 20.88
CA VAL A 33 1.19 11.28 21.55
C VAL A 33 1.36 11.67 23.00
N VAL A 34 0.61 12.67 23.44
CA VAL A 34 0.02 12.57 24.75
C VAL A 34 -0.49 11.13 24.82
N GLN A 35 0.09 10.32 25.67
CA GLN A 35 -0.36 8.96 25.93
C GLN A 35 -1.87 8.98 26.04
N ALA A 36 -2.54 8.63 24.94
CA ALA A 36 -3.88 8.13 25.05
C ALA A 36 -3.71 6.83 25.82
N GLU A 37 -3.96 6.87 27.14
CA GLU A 37 -4.34 5.70 27.88
C GLU A 37 -5.16 4.83 26.92
N LYS A 38 -4.87 3.54 26.89
CA LYS A 38 -5.83 2.57 26.38
C LYS A 38 -7.17 2.98 26.98
N ARG A 39 -7.94 3.74 26.24
CA ARG A 39 -9.33 3.96 26.59
C ARG A 39 -9.92 2.60 26.46
N ASP A 40 -10.25 2.05 27.60
CA ASP A 40 -11.11 0.90 27.70
C ASP A 40 -12.14 1.02 26.59
N VAL A 41 -12.28 -0.06 25.83
CA VAL A 41 -13.44 -0.29 24.99
C VAL A 41 -14.61 0.22 25.80
N VAL A 42 -15.15 1.38 25.44
CA VAL A 42 -16.37 1.87 26.06
C VAL A 42 -17.35 0.79 25.71
N GLU A 43 -17.59 -0.11 26.66
CA GLU A 43 -18.78 -0.93 26.65
C GLU A 43 -19.92 0.05 26.53
N ILE A 44 -20.36 0.25 25.30
CA ILE A 44 -21.62 0.93 25.04
C ILE A 44 -22.61 0.04 25.76
N PRO A 45 -23.33 0.57 26.78
CA PRO A 45 -24.31 -0.23 27.50
C PRO A 45 -25.18 -0.94 26.46
N ASP A 46 -25.42 -2.21 26.68
CA ASP A 46 -26.17 -3.11 25.79
C ASP A 46 -27.67 -2.74 25.75
N GLU A 47 -27.99 -1.47 25.79
CA GLU A 47 -29.34 -0.95 25.58
C GLU A 47 -29.53 -0.67 24.08
N GLY A 48 -29.81 -1.74 23.34
CA GLY A 48 -30.71 -1.71 22.20
C GLY A 48 -30.17 -1.25 20.86
N VAL A 49 -28.86 -1.11 20.65
CA VAL A 49 -28.30 -0.93 19.31
C VAL A 49 -27.38 -2.12 19.01
N ALA A 50 -28.01 -3.25 18.73
CA ALA A 50 -27.33 -4.30 17.99
C ALA A 50 -26.71 -3.66 16.75
N ALA A 51 -25.44 -4.03 16.42
CA ALA A 51 -24.99 -3.91 15.05
C ALA A 51 -26.14 -4.41 14.18
N PRO A 52 -26.31 -3.90 12.96
CA PRO A 52 -27.38 -4.43 12.13
C PRO A 52 -27.26 -5.94 12.19
N GLU A 53 -28.12 -6.58 13.01
CA GLU A 53 -28.34 -7.99 12.81
C GLU A 53 -28.74 -8.06 11.36
N LEU A 54 -27.84 -8.59 10.54
CA LEU A 54 -28.16 -8.99 9.19
C LEU A 54 -29.29 -10.01 9.38
N ARG A 55 -30.53 -9.51 9.34
CA ARG A 55 -31.68 -10.38 9.37
C ARG A 55 -31.77 -11.12 8.02
N PRO A 56 -32.50 -12.23 7.95
CA PRO A 56 -32.43 -13.25 6.90
C PRO A 56 -32.42 -12.76 5.45
N ASP A 57 -32.92 -11.57 5.16
CA ASP A 57 -32.95 -11.02 3.80
C ASP A 57 -31.59 -10.48 3.29
N SER A 58 -30.63 -10.27 4.21
CA SER A 58 -29.21 -10.06 3.86
C SER A 58 -28.39 -11.33 4.08
N GLU A 59 -28.88 -12.27 4.92
CA GLU A 59 -28.27 -13.58 5.11
C GLU A 59 -28.55 -14.52 3.92
N ASP A 60 -29.63 -14.37 3.19
CA ASP A 60 -29.90 -15.16 1.97
C ASP A 60 -28.87 -14.95 0.84
N LEU A 61 -28.08 -13.89 0.92
CA LEU A 61 -26.89 -13.71 0.06
C LEU A 61 -25.68 -14.51 0.55
N PHE A 62 -25.69 -14.99 1.81
CA PHE A 62 -24.53 -15.58 2.48
C PHE A 62 -24.81 -16.89 3.23
N THR A 63 -26.02 -17.48 3.15
CA THR A 63 -26.28 -18.80 3.71
C THR A 63 -25.55 -19.86 2.90
N ALA A 64 -24.36 -20.21 3.38
CA ALA A 64 -23.75 -21.46 3.02
C ALA A 64 -24.51 -22.59 3.78
N GLU A 65 -25.10 -23.51 3.03
CA GLU A 65 -25.45 -24.83 3.59
C GLU A 65 -24.20 -25.47 4.20
N PRO A 66 -24.32 -26.33 5.21
CA PRO A 66 -23.16 -26.96 5.86
C PRO A 66 -22.31 -27.68 4.82
N VAL A 67 -21.04 -27.30 4.78
CA VAL A 67 -20.06 -27.73 3.79
C VAL A 67 -19.81 -29.22 3.88
N ASP A 68 -20.25 -29.94 2.87
CA ASP A 68 -19.70 -31.25 2.51
C ASP A 68 -18.30 -31.00 1.91
N THR A 69 -17.26 -31.66 2.43
CA THR A 69 -15.83 -31.45 2.15
C THR A 69 -15.39 -31.89 0.75
N ARG A 70 -16.27 -31.89 -0.24
CA ARG A 70 -15.93 -32.05 -1.66
C ARG A 70 -16.03 -30.70 -2.32
N ALA A 71 -14.98 -30.28 -3.03
CA ALA A 71 -14.93 -29.02 -3.77
C ALA A 71 -16.26 -28.77 -4.49
N PRO A 72 -17.07 -27.78 -4.09
CA PRO A 72 -18.34 -27.56 -4.73
C PRO A 72 -18.10 -26.96 -6.12
N THR A 73 -18.65 -27.63 -7.12
CA THR A 73 -18.99 -26.95 -8.37
C THR A 73 -20.05 -25.93 -8.00
N VAL A 74 -19.60 -24.70 -7.71
CA VAL A 74 -20.48 -23.58 -7.39
C VAL A 74 -21.33 -23.33 -8.63
N LYS A 75 -22.61 -23.68 -8.56
CA LYS A 75 -23.59 -23.21 -9.54
C LYS A 75 -23.69 -21.71 -9.39
N THR A 76 -23.10 -21.02 -10.33
CA THR A 76 -23.14 -19.60 -10.55
C THR A 76 -24.58 -19.12 -10.63
N THR A 77 -25.08 -18.47 -9.61
CA THR A 77 -26.25 -17.61 -9.76
C THR A 77 -25.69 -16.23 -10.07
N ALA A 78 -25.42 -15.97 -11.36
CA ALA A 78 -25.14 -14.64 -11.83
C ALA A 78 -26.28 -13.73 -11.36
N ILE A 79 -25.94 -12.58 -10.74
CA ILE A 79 -26.91 -11.50 -10.51
C ILE A 79 -27.12 -10.86 -11.88
N THR A 80 -27.79 -11.57 -12.77
CA THR A 80 -28.22 -11.11 -14.10
C THR A 80 -29.58 -10.45 -14.00
N GLY A 81 -29.69 -9.40 -13.18
CA GLY A 81 -30.69 -8.37 -13.34
C GLY A 81 -30.15 -7.30 -14.29
N ASN A 82 -31.03 -6.64 -15.06
CA ASN A 82 -30.65 -5.55 -15.96
C ASN A 82 -29.98 -4.41 -15.18
N ALA A 83 -28.65 -4.42 -15.08
CA ALA A 83 -27.92 -3.32 -14.47
C ALA A 83 -28.01 -2.09 -15.38
N ILE A 84 -28.25 -0.94 -14.77
CA ILE A 84 -28.31 0.35 -15.48
C ILE A 84 -26.90 0.94 -15.43
N THR A 85 -26.31 1.20 -16.61
CA THR A 85 -25.01 1.84 -16.72
C THR A 85 -25.14 3.34 -16.85
N PHE A 86 -24.25 4.07 -16.18
CA PHE A 86 -24.07 5.51 -16.33
C PHE A 86 -22.62 5.87 -15.98
N GLY A 87 -22.12 7.00 -16.39
CA GLY A 87 -20.72 7.33 -16.16
C GLY A 87 -20.35 8.73 -16.64
N ASN A 88 -19.09 9.06 -16.46
CA ASN A 88 -18.44 10.24 -16.99
C ASN A 88 -17.24 9.81 -17.87
N ASP A 89 -16.32 10.74 -18.15
CA ASP A 89 -15.11 10.52 -18.95
C ASP A 89 -14.01 9.69 -18.25
N LEU A 90 -14.19 9.36 -16.97
CA LEU A 90 -13.21 8.61 -16.15
C LEU A 90 -13.74 7.29 -15.61
N LEU A 91 -15.06 7.22 -15.36
CA LEU A 91 -15.67 6.18 -14.56
C LEU A 91 -17.01 5.74 -15.17
N GLU A 92 -17.13 4.46 -15.52
CA GLU A 92 -18.38 3.81 -15.91
C GLU A 92 -18.91 3.01 -14.72
N LEU A 93 -20.12 3.27 -14.28
CA LEU A 93 -20.80 2.60 -13.17
C LEU A 93 -21.96 1.73 -13.65
N SER A 94 -22.16 0.63 -12.94
CA SER A 94 -23.31 -0.25 -13.12
C SER A 94 -24.10 -0.35 -11.82
N VAL A 95 -25.39 -0.05 -11.88
CA VAL A 95 -26.31 -0.12 -10.73
C VAL A 95 -27.35 -1.20 -10.99
N ASN A 96 -27.49 -2.15 -10.06
CA ASN A 96 -28.43 -3.25 -10.17
C ASN A 96 -29.84 -2.88 -9.68
N GLU A 97 -30.79 -3.82 -9.78
CA GLU A 97 -32.17 -3.64 -9.33
C GLU A 97 -32.34 -3.42 -7.83
N LYS A 98 -31.33 -3.75 -7.00
CA LYS A 98 -31.29 -3.42 -5.57
C LYS A 98 -30.77 -2.00 -5.32
N GLY A 99 -30.44 -1.26 -6.37
CA GLY A 99 -29.85 0.08 -6.27
C GLY A 99 -28.39 0.07 -5.80
N TRP A 100 -27.69 -1.06 -5.82
CA TRP A 100 -26.29 -1.20 -5.46
C TRP A 100 -25.39 -0.89 -6.65
N ILE A 101 -24.23 -0.31 -6.40
CA ILE A 101 -23.20 -0.16 -7.43
C ILE A 101 -22.41 -1.47 -7.48
N VAL A 102 -22.64 -2.26 -8.52
CA VAL A 102 -22.06 -3.61 -8.71
C VAL A 102 -20.98 -3.65 -9.78
N GLY A 103 -20.73 -2.54 -10.43
CA GLY A 103 -19.63 -2.38 -11.38
C GLY A 103 -19.12 -0.97 -11.39
N ALA A 104 -17.79 -0.83 -11.43
CA ALA A 104 -17.10 0.44 -11.62
C ALA A 104 -15.83 0.20 -12.43
N LYS A 105 -15.81 0.69 -13.67
CA LYS A 105 -14.67 0.58 -14.58
C LYS A 105 -13.98 1.92 -14.75
N LEU A 106 -12.66 1.91 -14.71
CA LEU A 106 -11.82 3.09 -14.85
C LEU A 106 -11.28 3.19 -16.28
N ASP A 107 -11.79 4.12 -17.10
CA ASP A 107 -11.45 4.20 -18.53
C ASP A 107 -9.96 4.48 -18.79
N ARG A 108 -9.30 5.22 -17.90
CA ARG A 108 -7.88 5.58 -18.03
C ARG A 108 -6.92 4.49 -17.58
N TYR A 109 -7.40 3.44 -16.90
CA TYR A 109 -6.57 2.37 -16.38
C TYR A 109 -6.92 1.05 -17.05
N LYS A 110 -5.91 0.37 -17.61
CA LYS A 110 -6.08 -0.91 -18.29
C LYS A 110 -5.59 -2.06 -17.41
N GLU A 111 -6.17 -3.24 -17.57
CA GLU A 111 -5.77 -4.44 -16.82
C GLU A 111 -4.37 -4.93 -17.20
N SER A 112 -4.00 -4.79 -18.49
CA SER A 112 -2.68 -5.17 -19.00
C SER A 112 -2.18 -4.17 -20.06
N LEU A 113 -0.94 -4.36 -20.51
CA LEU A 113 -0.32 -3.58 -21.60
C LEU A 113 -0.66 -4.10 -23.00
N GLU A 114 -1.49 -5.13 -23.13
CA GLU A 114 -1.88 -5.68 -24.41
C GLU A 114 -2.81 -4.74 -25.17
N ASP A 115 -2.69 -4.70 -26.49
CA ASP A 115 -3.58 -3.92 -27.33
C ASP A 115 -5.03 -4.41 -27.19
N GLY A 116 -5.92 -3.51 -26.81
CA GLY A 116 -7.33 -3.84 -26.58
C GLY A 116 -7.64 -4.39 -25.18
N ALA A 117 -6.68 -4.32 -24.23
CA ALA A 117 -6.92 -4.70 -22.84
C ALA A 117 -8.15 -4.00 -22.24
N ALA A 118 -8.90 -4.72 -21.44
CA ALA A 118 -10.07 -4.21 -20.73
C ALA A 118 -9.69 -3.08 -19.77
N SER A 119 -10.64 -2.20 -19.47
CA SER A 119 -10.49 -1.20 -18.40
C SER A 119 -10.56 -1.88 -17.05
N VAL A 120 -9.74 -1.43 -16.10
CA VAL A 120 -9.72 -1.96 -14.72
C VAL A 120 -11.10 -1.81 -14.10
N ALA A 121 -11.64 -2.91 -13.59
CA ALA A 121 -12.86 -2.95 -12.81
C ALA A 121 -12.51 -2.91 -11.32
N VAL A 122 -12.72 -1.76 -10.66
CA VAL A 122 -12.52 -1.62 -9.20
C VAL A 122 -13.68 -2.26 -8.44
N LEU A 123 -14.89 -2.14 -8.97
CA LEU A 123 -16.06 -2.90 -8.55
C LEU A 123 -16.49 -3.81 -9.68
N GLY A 124 -16.84 -5.04 -9.33
CA GLY A 124 -17.26 -6.03 -10.32
C GLY A 124 -17.56 -7.38 -9.70
N GLU A 125 -18.22 -8.21 -10.46
CA GLU A 125 -18.56 -9.58 -10.11
C GLU A 125 -17.72 -10.54 -10.97
N ASN A 126 -16.39 -10.53 -10.75
CA ASN A 126 -15.49 -11.50 -11.37
C ASN A 126 -15.40 -12.72 -10.45
N GLU A 127 -16.25 -13.72 -10.69
CA GLU A 127 -16.24 -14.93 -9.85
C GLU A 127 -14.87 -15.63 -9.82
N PRO A 128 -14.42 -16.06 -8.63
CA PRO A 128 -15.12 -16.02 -7.32
C PRO A 128 -15.03 -14.65 -6.62
N HIS A 129 -14.24 -13.72 -7.12
CA HIS A 129 -13.99 -12.41 -6.53
C HIS A 129 -15.10 -11.44 -6.92
N ALA A 130 -15.68 -10.76 -5.94
CA ALA A 130 -16.67 -9.73 -6.19
C ALA A 130 -16.50 -8.57 -5.21
N THR A 131 -16.45 -7.34 -5.73
CA THR A 131 -16.43 -6.13 -4.91
C THR A 131 -17.58 -5.22 -5.36
N TYR A 132 -18.40 -4.77 -4.41
CA TYR A 132 -19.55 -3.92 -4.69
C TYR A 132 -19.87 -2.97 -3.54
N LEU A 133 -20.56 -1.86 -3.87
CA LEU A 133 -21.06 -0.92 -2.88
C LEU A 133 -22.54 -1.18 -2.65
N ASN A 134 -22.88 -1.59 -1.44
CA ASN A 134 -24.22 -1.92 -0.99
C ASN A 134 -24.77 -0.79 -0.13
N VAL A 135 -26.06 -0.48 -0.31
CA VAL A 135 -26.78 0.53 0.47
C VAL A 135 -28.16 0.00 0.80
N GLY A 136 -28.57 0.10 2.07
CA GLY A 136 -29.86 -0.38 2.52
C GLY A 136 -30.39 0.38 3.74
N LEU A 137 -31.63 0.09 4.10
CA LEU A 137 -32.31 0.64 5.26
C LEU A 137 -32.32 -0.39 6.39
N LEU A 138 -31.96 0.04 7.59
CA LEU A 138 -31.97 -0.85 8.77
C LEU A 138 -33.40 -1.21 9.18
N GLY A 139 -33.64 -2.50 9.35
CA GLY A 139 -34.93 -3.02 9.81
C GLY A 139 -36.03 -3.12 8.76
N GLU A 140 -35.83 -2.59 7.55
CA GLU A 140 -36.80 -2.70 6.46
C GLU A 140 -36.76 -4.09 5.82
N LYS A 141 -37.94 -4.69 5.69
CA LYS A 141 -38.14 -5.99 5.05
C LYS A 141 -38.95 -5.81 3.78
N GLY A 142 -38.43 -6.25 2.66
CA GLY A 142 -39.13 -6.23 1.40
C GLY A 142 -39.13 -4.84 0.75
N ILE A 143 -38.11 -4.57 -0.05
CA ILE A 143 -38.00 -3.39 -0.91
C ILE A 143 -38.26 -3.86 -2.34
N SER A 144 -39.14 -3.13 -3.06
CA SER A 144 -39.35 -3.43 -4.49
C SER A 144 -38.06 -3.19 -5.29
N PRO A 145 -37.86 -3.87 -6.42
CA PRO A 145 -36.75 -3.54 -7.30
C PRO A 145 -36.74 -2.06 -7.66
N PHE A 146 -35.55 -1.44 -7.63
CA PHE A 146 -35.37 -0.09 -8.10
C PHE A 146 -35.59 0.00 -9.59
N LYS A 147 -36.34 1.03 -10.02
CA LYS A 147 -36.61 1.33 -11.40
C LYS A 147 -36.03 2.69 -11.77
N LEU A 148 -35.48 2.81 -12.97
CA LEU A 148 -34.99 4.07 -13.49
C LEU A 148 -36.17 5.06 -13.62
N LEU A 149 -36.03 6.22 -12.98
CA LEU A 149 -37.00 7.32 -13.08
C LEU A 149 -36.55 8.37 -14.08
N SER A 150 -35.30 8.81 -13.99
CA SER A 150 -34.68 9.72 -14.95
C SER A 150 -33.18 9.50 -15.05
N LYS A 151 -32.63 9.83 -16.23
CA LYS A 151 -31.21 9.94 -16.49
C LYS A 151 -30.97 11.20 -17.29
N GLU A 152 -30.29 12.17 -16.73
CA GLU A 152 -30.15 13.52 -17.31
C GLU A 152 -28.69 13.97 -17.12
N SER A 153 -28.18 14.72 -18.11
CA SER A 153 -26.93 15.45 -17.97
C SER A 153 -27.27 16.92 -17.71
N VAL A 154 -26.97 17.39 -16.48
CA VAL A 154 -27.26 18.74 -16.05
C VAL A 154 -25.98 19.48 -15.75
N ASN A 155 -25.69 20.58 -16.44
CA ASN A 155 -24.47 21.37 -16.31
C ASN A 155 -23.16 20.54 -16.42
N GLY A 156 -23.19 19.54 -17.32
CA GLY A 156 -22.04 18.64 -17.52
C GLY A 156 -21.90 17.52 -16.47
N ALA A 157 -22.74 17.47 -15.45
CA ALA A 157 -22.79 16.36 -14.50
C ALA A 157 -23.90 15.37 -14.88
N ASP A 158 -23.58 14.09 -14.93
CA ASP A 158 -24.55 13.04 -15.16
C ASP A 158 -25.30 12.73 -13.87
N LYS A 159 -26.64 12.86 -13.93
CA LYS A 159 -27.54 12.58 -12.82
C LYS A 159 -28.48 11.45 -13.18
N MET A 160 -28.55 10.45 -12.32
CA MET A 160 -29.47 9.32 -12.44
C MET A 160 -30.33 9.22 -11.19
N VAL A 161 -31.63 9.07 -11.37
CA VAL A 161 -32.60 8.87 -10.29
C VAL A 161 -33.24 7.50 -10.47
N VAL A 162 -33.17 6.69 -9.43
CA VAL A 162 -33.85 5.40 -9.34
C VAL A 162 -34.80 5.40 -8.15
N ARG A 163 -35.96 4.73 -8.29
CA ARG A 163 -37.05 4.70 -7.30
C ARG A 163 -37.41 3.27 -6.94
N ALA A 164 -37.56 3.02 -5.63
CA ALA A 164 -38.14 1.82 -5.07
C ALA A 164 -39.34 2.17 -4.17
N THR A 165 -40.15 1.17 -3.87
CA THR A 165 -41.24 1.28 -2.89
C THR A 165 -41.01 0.28 -1.79
N LEU A 166 -41.10 0.73 -0.55
CA LEU A 166 -40.97 -0.12 0.65
C LEU A 166 -42.24 -0.96 0.83
N SER A 167 -42.18 -1.99 1.67
CA SER A 167 -43.30 -2.89 1.95
C SER A 167 -44.53 -2.19 2.53
N ASP A 168 -44.37 -1.06 3.19
CA ASP A 168 -45.43 -0.22 3.76
C ASP A 168 -45.94 0.87 2.80
N GLY A 169 -45.47 0.88 1.56
CA GLY A 169 -45.88 1.85 0.51
C GLY A 169 -45.09 3.15 0.49
N ARG A 170 -44.15 3.37 1.39
CA ARG A 170 -43.25 4.53 1.35
C ARG A 170 -42.40 4.52 0.08
N ILE A 171 -42.07 5.71 -0.42
CA ILE A 171 -41.25 5.88 -1.62
C ILE A 171 -39.81 6.15 -1.17
N TRP A 172 -38.87 5.46 -1.81
CA TRP A 172 -37.44 5.66 -1.69
C TRP A 172 -36.84 6.05 -3.03
N ASP A 173 -36.37 7.29 -3.13
CA ASP A 173 -35.61 7.80 -4.26
C ASP A 173 -34.14 7.82 -3.96
N ARG A 174 -33.33 7.26 -4.84
CA ARG A 174 -31.88 7.34 -4.81
C ARG A 174 -31.39 8.10 -6.03
N ILE A 175 -30.57 9.11 -5.75
CA ILE A 175 -30.04 10.04 -6.73
C ILE A 175 -28.54 9.87 -6.77
N PHE A 176 -28.00 9.51 -7.93
CA PHE A 176 -26.56 9.48 -8.20
C PHE A 176 -26.19 10.70 -9.03
N THR A 177 -25.07 11.34 -8.70
CA THR A 177 -24.52 12.46 -9.49
C THR A 177 -23.03 12.26 -9.68
N LEU A 178 -22.58 12.24 -10.95
CA LEU A 178 -21.19 12.20 -11.35
C LEU A 178 -20.81 13.49 -12.06
N THR A 179 -19.72 14.11 -11.58
CA THR A 179 -19.15 15.30 -12.23
C THR A 179 -18.08 14.86 -13.25
N PRO A 180 -17.99 15.49 -14.44
CA PRO A 180 -16.92 15.21 -15.38
C PRO A 180 -15.54 15.41 -14.76
N GLY A 181 -14.58 14.55 -15.12
CA GLY A 181 -13.22 14.63 -14.63
C GLY A 181 -13.02 14.23 -13.17
N SER A 182 -14.03 13.63 -12.50
CA SER A 182 -13.96 13.25 -11.09
C SER A 182 -14.28 11.77 -10.88
N TYR A 183 -13.59 11.16 -9.90
CA TYR A 183 -13.86 9.82 -9.37
C TYR A 183 -14.83 9.84 -8.18
N LEU A 184 -15.40 11.00 -7.87
CA LEU A 184 -16.36 11.20 -6.80
C LEU A 184 -17.79 11.02 -7.30
N ILE A 185 -18.55 10.22 -6.59
CA ILE A 185 -19.97 9.96 -6.81
C ILE A 185 -20.72 10.56 -5.63
N SER A 186 -21.62 11.50 -5.87
CA SER A 186 -22.55 11.98 -4.85
C SER A 186 -23.80 11.09 -4.88
N MET A 187 -24.20 10.62 -3.70
CA MET A 187 -25.39 9.81 -3.50
C MET A 187 -26.32 10.51 -2.51
N GLU A 188 -27.56 10.73 -2.92
CA GLU A 188 -28.61 11.27 -2.07
C GLU A 188 -29.78 10.32 -2.05
N ASP A 189 -30.15 9.83 -0.89
CA ASP A 189 -31.29 8.95 -0.66
C ASP A 189 -32.39 9.74 0.04
N ARG A 190 -33.63 9.68 -0.50
CA ARG A 190 -34.82 10.35 0.04
C ARG A 190 -35.89 9.33 0.33
N VAL A 191 -36.27 9.20 1.59
CA VAL A 191 -37.34 8.28 2.01
C VAL A 191 -38.50 9.09 2.59
N GLN A 192 -39.67 8.96 1.96
CA GLN A 192 -40.89 9.64 2.40
C GLN A 192 -41.38 9.05 3.73
N ASN A 193 -41.85 9.89 4.67
CA ASN A 193 -42.29 9.50 6.02
C ASN A 193 -41.29 8.64 6.78
N GLY A 194 -40.00 9.03 6.70
CA GLY A 194 -38.86 8.22 7.17
C GLY A 194 -38.27 8.67 8.50
N SER A 195 -39.06 9.18 9.46
CA SER A 195 -38.58 9.80 10.71
C SER A 195 -37.78 8.86 11.63
N ASP A 196 -37.91 7.57 11.47
CA ASP A 196 -37.31 6.51 12.29
C ASP A 196 -36.33 5.61 11.50
N ILE A 197 -36.07 5.97 10.25
CA ILE A 197 -35.24 5.16 9.37
C ILE A 197 -33.76 5.49 9.59
N LYS A 198 -32.94 4.46 9.62
CA LYS A 198 -31.48 4.53 9.56
C LYS A 198 -30.97 3.83 8.31
N MET A 199 -29.94 4.39 7.72
CA MET A 199 -29.38 3.86 6.49
C MET A 199 -27.98 3.34 6.74
N PHE A 200 -27.66 2.16 6.19
CA PHE A 200 -26.28 1.70 6.13
C PHE A 200 -25.75 1.80 4.69
N ARG A 201 -24.45 2.05 4.59
CA ARG A 201 -23.67 1.98 3.35
C ARG A 201 -22.42 1.21 3.63
N GLN A 202 -22.06 0.29 2.74
CA GLN A 202 -20.88 -0.53 2.93
C GLN A 202 -20.25 -0.91 1.59
N VAL A 203 -18.94 -1.03 1.59
CA VAL A 203 -18.20 -1.73 0.55
C VAL A 203 -18.07 -3.17 1.00
N VAL A 204 -18.37 -4.09 0.09
CA VAL A 204 -18.30 -5.53 0.33
C VAL A 204 -17.32 -6.13 -0.64
N GLU A 205 -16.39 -6.91 -0.14
CA GLU A 205 -15.47 -7.70 -0.93
C GLU A 205 -15.63 -9.17 -0.59
N ARG A 206 -15.80 -9.99 -1.63
CA ARG A 206 -15.95 -11.44 -1.51
C ARG A 206 -14.74 -12.15 -2.09
N TYR A 207 -14.22 -13.13 -1.36
CA TYR A 207 -13.05 -13.93 -1.74
C TYR A 207 -11.87 -13.08 -2.17
N PRO A 208 -11.34 -12.21 -1.26
CA PRO A 208 -10.19 -11.36 -1.58
C PRO A 208 -8.98 -12.19 -1.99
N ASP A 209 -8.14 -11.62 -2.85
CA ASP A 209 -6.85 -12.19 -3.18
C ASP A 209 -5.86 -11.93 -2.03
N ARG A 210 -5.76 -12.89 -1.09
CA ARG A 210 -4.88 -12.80 0.08
C ARG A 210 -3.40 -13.04 -0.26
N GLU A 211 -3.09 -13.66 -1.42
CA GLU A 211 -1.70 -13.91 -1.82
C GLU A 211 -0.97 -12.61 -2.18
N SER A 212 -1.72 -11.58 -2.53
CA SER A 212 -1.19 -10.25 -2.82
C SER A 212 -0.95 -9.39 -1.58
N ASP A 213 -1.50 -9.77 -0.41
CA ASP A 213 -1.25 -9.07 0.86
C ASP A 213 0.22 -9.25 1.27
N THR A 214 0.96 -8.17 1.29
CA THR A 214 2.38 -8.19 1.62
C THR A 214 2.63 -7.46 2.94
N PHE A 215 3.65 -7.89 3.68
CA PHE A 215 4.09 -7.25 4.92
C PHE A 215 4.27 -5.71 4.83
N TYR A 216 4.39 -5.18 3.63
CA TYR A 216 4.74 -3.77 3.43
C TYR A 216 3.55 -2.86 3.11
N GLU A 217 2.38 -3.40 2.82
CA GLU A 217 1.19 -2.62 2.49
C GLU A 217 -0.07 -3.31 3.01
N HIS A 218 -1.04 -2.50 3.44
CA HIS A 218 -2.35 -2.98 3.80
C HIS A 218 -3.25 -3.07 2.56
N MET A 219 -3.96 -4.18 2.42
CA MET A 219 -5.04 -4.39 1.47
C MET A 219 -6.25 -4.91 2.24
N GLY A 220 -7.44 -4.40 1.90
CA GLY A 220 -8.67 -4.77 2.58
C GLY A 220 -9.41 -3.58 3.21
N PRO A 221 -10.20 -3.86 4.25
CA PRO A 221 -10.98 -2.86 4.96
C PRO A 221 -10.12 -1.79 5.62
N VAL A 222 -10.49 -0.50 5.40
CA VAL A 222 -9.74 0.65 5.86
C VAL A 222 -10.67 1.82 6.16
N GLY A 223 -10.28 2.73 7.03
CA GLY A 223 -11.01 3.97 7.29
C GLY A 223 -10.21 5.00 8.05
N LEU A 224 -10.65 6.25 8.01
CA LEU A 224 -10.14 7.34 8.85
C LEU A 224 -11.24 7.73 9.85
N ILE A 225 -11.05 7.36 11.10
CA ILE A 225 -12.06 7.51 12.15
C ILE A 225 -11.39 8.20 13.33
N ASP A 226 -11.95 9.33 13.79
CA ASP A 226 -11.34 10.20 14.81
C ASP A 226 -9.89 10.59 14.48
N GLU A 227 -9.63 10.95 13.21
CA GLU A 227 -8.29 11.29 12.73
C GLU A 227 -7.26 10.14 12.82
N VAL A 228 -7.68 8.92 13.12
CA VAL A 228 -6.84 7.72 13.16
C VAL A 228 -7.15 6.84 11.95
N LEU A 229 -6.10 6.42 11.23
CA LEU A 229 -6.24 5.45 10.15
C LEU A 229 -6.44 4.07 10.78
N GLN A 230 -7.61 3.47 10.52
CA GLN A 230 -7.96 2.12 10.91
C GLN A 230 -7.70 1.20 9.72
N GLU A 231 -6.83 0.23 9.91
CA GLU A 231 -6.50 -0.81 8.93
C GLU A 231 -6.82 -2.16 9.55
N GLU A 232 -7.83 -2.84 9.00
CA GLU A 232 -8.30 -4.12 9.52
C GLU A 232 -7.87 -5.24 8.57
N SER A 233 -6.95 -6.10 9.02
CA SER A 233 -6.52 -7.22 8.19
C SER A 233 -7.63 -8.27 8.05
N TYR A 234 -7.60 -9.04 6.97
CA TYR A 234 -8.55 -10.13 6.79
C TYR A 234 -8.46 -11.17 7.91
N ASP A 235 -7.23 -11.47 8.37
CA ASP A 235 -6.99 -12.44 9.42
C ASP A 235 -7.51 -11.96 10.78
N ASP A 236 -7.29 -10.67 11.12
CA ASP A 236 -7.83 -10.09 12.35
C ASP A 236 -9.36 -10.09 12.35
N LEU A 237 -10.00 -9.82 11.20
CA LEU A 237 -11.46 -9.86 11.08
C LEU A 237 -12.02 -11.29 11.12
N ASP A 238 -11.28 -12.27 10.63
CA ASP A 238 -11.68 -13.69 10.76
C ASP A 238 -11.64 -14.15 12.22
N GLU A 239 -10.69 -13.63 13.01
CA GLU A 239 -10.58 -13.95 14.44
C GLU A 239 -11.57 -13.16 15.30
N SER A 240 -11.71 -11.84 15.08
CA SER A 240 -12.52 -10.93 15.89
C SER A 240 -14.00 -10.87 15.46
N GLY A 241 -14.28 -11.21 14.19
CA GLY A 241 -15.59 -11.17 13.55
C GLY A 241 -16.06 -9.76 13.18
N THR A 242 -16.25 -8.86 14.14
CA THR A 242 -16.80 -7.52 13.87
C THR A 242 -16.18 -6.47 14.76
N VAL A 243 -15.59 -5.44 14.16
CA VAL A 243 -15.11 -4.22 14.82
C VAL A 243 -16.16 -3.12 14.65
N ARG A 244 -16.47 -2.37 15.72
CA ARG A 244 -17.46 -1.27 15.71
C ARG A 244 -16.84 -0.03 16.32
N LEU A 245 -17.02 1.11 15.63
CA LEU A 245 -16.48 2.41 16.03
C LEU A 245 -17.56 3.48 15.84
N ALA A 246 -17.48 4.56 16.60
CA ALA A 246 -18.37 5.71 16.45
C ALA A 246 -17.54 6.99 16.42
N ALA A 247 -17.83 7.89 15.48
CA ALA A 247 -17.11 9.16 15.36
C ALA A 247 -17.91 10.21 14.61
N THR A 248 -17.52 11.47 14.76
CA THR A 248 -18.02 12.58 13.98
C THR A 248 -17.18 12.72 12.70
N GLY A 249 -17.82 12.66 11.54
CA GLY A 249 -17.10 12.67 10.25
C GLY A 249 -16.32 11.39 9.99
N GLY A 250 -15.28 11.48 9.17
CA GLY A 250 -14.45 10.34 8.75
C GLY A 250 -14.91 9.69 7.45
N TRP A 251 -14.25 8.58 7.09
CA TRP A 251 -14.59 7.74 5.94
C TRP A 251 -14.23 6.29 6.20
N THR A 252 -14.82 5.37 5.45
CA THR A 252 -14.52 3.93 5.48
C THR A 252 -14.58 3.34 4.08
N GLY A 253 -13.91 2.22 3.84
CA GLY A 253 -13.88 1.58 2.54
C GLY A 253 -13.03 0.33 2.48
N ILE A 254 -12.77 -0.14 1.28
CA ILE A 254 -11.86 -1.25 0.97
C ILE A 254 -10.87 -0.77 -0.08
N MET A 255 -9.62 -1.15 0.08
CA MET A 255 -8.56 -0.80 -0.86
C MET A 255 -7.71 -2.01 -1.24
N ASP A 256 -7.21 -1.96 -2.46
CA ASP A 256 -6.08 -2.76 -2.92
C ASP A 256 -4.80 -1.91 -3.00
N ARG A 257 -3.75 -2.45 -3.63
CA ARG A 257 -2.48 -1.74 -3.83
C ARG A 257 -2.65 -0.40 -4.53
N TYR A 258 -3.47 -0.33 -5.56
CA TYR A 258 -3.54 0.80 -6.49
C TYR A 258 -4.87 1.54 -6.47
N PHE A 259 -5.93 0.92 -6.00
CA PHE A 259 -7.29 1.48 -6.05
C PHE A 259 -7.95 1.45 -4.68
N ILE A 260 -8.92 2.34 -4.51
CA ILE A 260 -9.72 2.40 -3.28
C ILE A 260 -11.18 2.69 -3.62
N THR A 261 -12.07 2.00 -2.94
CA THR A 261 -13.48 2.37 -2.85
C THR A 261 -13.76 2.83 -1.43
N ALA A 262 -13.98 4.12 -1.26
CA ALA A 262 -14.25 4.73 0.05
C ALA A 262 -15.59 5.45 0.05
N ILE A 263 -16.30 5.39 1.17
CA ILE A 263 -17.58 6.05 1.42
C ILE A 263 -17.47 6.99 2.61
N TYR A 264 -18.12 8.13 2.52
CA TYR A 264 -18.17 9.13 3.59
C TYR A 264 -19.42 9.98 3.51
N GLY A 265 -19.81 10.55 4.65
CA GLY A 265 -20.93 11.47 4.74
C GLY A 265 -20.49 12.90 5.05
N ASN A 266 -21.38 13.66 5.68
CA ASN A 266 -21.08 15.01 6.17
C ASN A 266 -20.07 14.94 7.32
N GLN A 267 -18.96 15.66 7.21
CA GLN A 267 -17.86 15.62 8.20
C GLN A 267 -18.22 16.26 9.56
N LYS A 268 -19.44 16.76 9.72
CA LYS A 268 -19.95 17.31 10.97
C LYS A 268 -21.05 16.47 11.62
N SER A 269 -21.38 15.33 11.01
CA SER A 269 -22.41 14.41 11.51
C SER A 269 -21.78 13.20 12.17
N ASP A 270 -22.49 12.60 13.12
CA ASP A 270 -22.06 11.40 13.81
C ASP A 270 -22.42 10.17 13.00
N TYR A 271 -21.46 9.24 12.92
CA TYR A 271 -21.62 7.98 12.21
C TYR A 271 -21.16 6.82 13.09
N ARG A 272 -21.75 5.64 12.83
CA ARG A 272 -21.31 4.37 13.40
C ARG A 272 -20.64 3.59 12.28
N TYR A 273 -19.37 3.29 12.45
CA TYR A 273 -18.55 2.53 11.51
C TYR A 273 -18.46 1.08 11.96
N TYR A 274 -18.33 0.16 11.01
CA TYR A 274 -18.08 -1.23 11.31
C TYR A 274 -17.22 -1.87 10.22
N TYR A 275 -16.42 -2.84 10.68
CA TYR A 275 -15.67 -3.76 9.83
C TYR A 275 -16.09 -5.16 10.21
N LYS A 276 -16.37 -6.01 9.23
CA LYS A 276 -16.82 -7.38 9.47
C LYS A 276 -16.16 -8.32 8.49
N GLY A 277 -15.75 -9.52 8.98
CA GLY A 277 -15.25 -10.64 8.19
C GLY A 277 -15.91 -11.95 8.59
N ASP A 278 -15.98 -12.92 7.66
CA ASP A 278 -16.50 -14.27 7.89
C ASP A 278 -15.67 -15.35 7.19
N GLY A 279 -14.42 -15.03 6.81
CA GLY A 279 -13.53 -15.93 6.07
C GLY A 279 -13.74 -15.92 4.54
N ARG A 280 -14.85 -15.36 4.06
CA ARG A 280 -15.20 -15.32 2.63
C ARG A 280 -15.64 -13.94 2.16
N SER A 281 -16.23 -13.17 3.05
CA SER A 281 -16.76 -11.84 2.76
C SER A 281 -16.32 -10.85 3.81
N TYR A 282 -15.87 -9.69 3.36
CA TYR A 282 -15.38 -8.60 4.19
C TYR A 282 -16.15 -7.34 3.88
N GLN A 283 -16.48 -6.59 4.91
CA GLN A 283 -17.35 -5.43 4.81
C GLN A 283 -16.71 -4.27 5.57
N ALA A 284 -16.70 -3.11 4.93
CA ALA A 284 -16.37 -1.83 5.56
C ALA A 284 -17.56 -0.90 5.39
N GLY A 285 -18.22 -0.53 6.46
CA GLY A 285 -19.49 0.17 6.39
C GLY A 285 -19.69 1.28 7.40
N MET A 286 -20.69 2.12 7.13
CA MET A 286 -21.14 3.19 7.99
C MET A 286 -22.67 3.22 8.09
N ILE A 287 -23.17 3.64 9.25
CA ILE A 287 -24.61 3.82 9.53
C ILE A 287 -24.85 5.31 9.77
N ASP A 288 -25.88 5.82 9.11
CA ASP A 288 -26.31 7.22 9.10
C ASP A 288 -27.75 7.32 9.62
N ASP A 289 -28.01 8.24 10.53
CA ASP A 289 -29.35 8.51 11.07
C ASP A 289 -30.14 9.48 10.15
N GLY A 290 -29.49 10.07 9.15
CA GLY A 290 -30.12 11.01 8.21
C GLY A 290 -30.51 12.37 8.78
N VAL A 291 -31.05 13.22 7.93
CA VAL A 291 -31.58 14.53 8.29
C VAL A 291 -33.01 14.63 7.81
N MET A 292 -33.90 15.12 8.65
CA MET A 292 -35.31 15.31 8.27
C MET A 292 -35.50 16.62 7.49
N ASP A 293 -36.09 16.51 6.31
CA ASP A 293 -36.62 17.62 5.50
C ASP A 293 -38.14 17.48 5.40
N GLY A 294 -38.82 18.13 6.33
CA GLY A 294 -40.26 17.94 6.54
C GLY A 294 -40.56 16.50 7.00
N LEU A 295 -41.32 15.75 6.20
CA LEU A 295 -41.64 14.34 6.42
C LEU A 295 -40.67 13.38 5.70
N THR A 296 -39.67 13.89 4.98
CA THR A 296 -38.74 13.10 4.20
C THR A 296 -37.42 12.95 4.97
N ALA A 297 -36.96 11.73 5.18
CA ALA A 297 -35.60 11.47 5.61
C ALA A 297 -34.65 11.59 4.43
N VAL A 298 -33.62 12.40 4.58
CA VAL A 298 -32.59 12.65 3.53
C VAL A 298 -31.24 12.17 4.07
N PHE A 299 -30.60 11.33 3.28
CA PHE A 299 -29.27 10.78 3.59
C PHE A 299 -28.32 11.17 2.46
N GLN A 300 -27.28 11.92 2.79
CA GLN A 300 -26.29 12.38 1.82
C GLN A 300 -24.94 11.74 2.09
N SER A 301 -24.36 11.17 1.05
CA SER A 301 -23.04 10.61 1.12
C SER A 301 -22.29 10.80 -0.20
N LYS A 302 -20.98 10.57 -0.14
CA LYS A 302 -20.15 10.49 -1.34
C LYS A 302 -19.39 9.17 -1.30
N ALA A 303 -19.09 8.65 -2.49
CA ALA A 303 -18.14 7.57 -2.67
C ALA A 303 -17.01 8.04 -3.58
N PHE A 304 -15.80 7.69 -3.25
CA PHE A 304 -14.64 7.78 -4.13
C PHE A 304 -14.37 6.37 -4.64
N ILE A 305 -14.39 6.17 -5.95
CA ILE A 305 -14.06 4.89 -6.59
C ILE A 305 -12.99 5.17 -7.63
N GLY A 306 -11.74 4.89 -7.31
CA GLY A 306 -10.66 5.31 -8.19
C GLY A 306 -9.26 4.97 -7.72
N PRO A 307 -8.25 5.50 -8.42
CA PRO A 307 -6.84 5.22 -8.15
C PRO A 307 -6.35 5.91 -6.87
N LYS A 308 -5.43 5.25 -6.17
CA LYS A 308 -4.71 5.81 -5.01
C LYS A 308 -3.63 6.81 -5.47
N SER A 309 -4.05 7.89 -6.09
CA SER A 309 -3.20 9.01 -6.49
C SER A 309 -3.39 10.19 -5.54
N ILE A 310 -2.30 10.66 -4.93
CA ILE A 310 -2.37 11.71 -3.87
C ILE A 310 -3.15 12.95 -4.33
N PRO A 311 -2.97 13.51 -5.54
CA PRO A 311 -3.76 14.65 -5.98
C PRO A 311 -5.27 14.36 -6.03
N LEU A 312 -5.66 13.18 -6.57
CA LEU A 312 -7.06 12.79 -6.72
C LEU A 312 -7.71 12.50 -5.35
N LEU A 313 -6.99 11.85 -4.44
CA LEU A 313 -7.48 11.58 -3.10
C LEU A 313 -7.68 12.86 -2.29
N LYS A 314 -6.82 13.87 -2.47
CA LYS A 314 -6.97 15.20 -1.84
C LYS A 314 -8.19 15.97 -2.32
N GLU A 315 -8.65 15.75 -3.56
CA GLU A 315 -9.88 16.37 -4.08
C GLU A 315 -11.13 15.96 -3.28
N ALA A 316 -11.13 14.77 -2.68
CA ALA A 316 -12.22 14.33 -1.82
C ALA A 316 -12.37 15.21 -0.56
N GLY A 317 -11.30 15.82 -0.07
CA GLY A 317 -11.30 16.79 1.03
C GLY A 317 -11.59 16.21 2.42
N VAL A 318 -11.47 14.88 2.59
CA VAL A 318 -11.75 14.15 3.84
C VAL A 318 -10.55 13.35 4.33
N GLY A 319 -9.33 13.68 3.87
CA GLY A 319 -8.11 12.98 4.28
C GLY A 319 -7.94 11.60 3.64
N LEU A 320 -8.56 11.34 2.46
CA LEU A 320 -8.40 10.07 1.76
C LEU A 320 -6.94 9.78 1.37
N GLU A 321 -6.11 10.80 1.17
CA GLU A 321 -4.69 10.64 0.90
C GLU A 321 -3.92 9.95 2.03
N ARG A 322 -4.49 9.87 3.22
CA ARG A 322 -3.92 9.13 4.36
C ARG A 322 -4.01 7.62 4.17
N SER A 323 -4.85 7.13 3.24
CA SER A 323 -4.85 5.71 2.83
C SER A 323 -3.54 5.27 2.17
N ILE A 324 -2.68 6.21 1.75
CA ILE A 324 -1.32 5.93 1.30
C ILE A 324 -0.39 6.08 2.51
N ASP A 325 -0.25 4.99 3.28
CA ASP A 325 0.62 5.00 4.46
C ASP A 325 2.05 4.56 4.13
N TYR A 326 2.97 5.52 4.17
CA TYR A 326 4.40 5.24 4.03
C TYR A 326 5.05 4.71 5.32
N GLY A 327 4.29 4.56 6.40
CA GLY A 327 4.75 4.07 7.69
C GLY A 327 5.81 4.98 8.32
N TRP A 328 6.69 4.38 9.12
CA TRP A 328 7.71 5.12 9.88
C TRP A 328 8.64 5.98 9.01
N PHE A 329 8.85 5.61 7.74
CA PHE A 329 9.68 6.39 6.82
C PHE A 329 8.93 7.48 6.06
N ALA A 330 7.68 7.81 6.42
CA ALA A 330 6.86 8.82 5.74
C ALA A 330 7.57 10.17 5.58
N PHE A 331 8.38 10.58 6.57
CA PHE A 331 9.15 11.84 6.54
C PHE A 331 10.24 11.87 5.45
N ILE A 332 10.68 10.70 4.94
CA ILE A 332 11.57 10.57 3.77
C ILE A 332 10.75 10.27 2.52
N SER A 333 9.76 9.38 2.61
CA SER A 333 8.98 8.90 1.46
C SER A 333 8.17 10.02 0.80
N LYS A 334 7.49 10.89 1.59
CA LYS A 334 6.71 12.01 1.04
C LYS A 334 7.56 12.97 0.20
N PRO A 335 8.71 13.50 0.69
CA PRO A 335 9.61 14.31 -0.14
C PRO A 335 10.15 13.59 -1.40
N LEU A 336 10.40 12.27 -1.31
CA LEU A 336 10.85 11.50 -2.47
C LEU A 336 9.75 11.36 -3.51
N HIS A 337 8.51 11.08 -3.09
CA HIS A 337 7.34 11.04 -3.97
C HIS A 337 7.09 12.40 -4.63
N ASP A 338 7.13 13.49 -3.86
CA ASP A 338 6.91 14.84 -4.37
C ASP A 338 8.00 15.23 -5.39
N ALA A 339 9.25 14.85 -5.13
CA ALA A 339 10.35 15.06 -6.07
C ALA A 339 10.19 14.25 -7.37
N LEU A 340 9.76 12.97 -7.28
CA LEU A 340 9.45 12.15 -8.46
C LEU A 340 8.35 12.78 -9.30
N SER A 341 7.25 13.19 -8.67
CA SER A 341 6.12 13.84 -9.32
C SER A 341 6.53 15.18 -9.94
N TRP A 342 7.38 15.94 -9.25
CA TRP A 342 7.91 17.19 -9.78
C TRP A 342 8.78 16.97 -11.03
N PHE A 343 9.68 15.98 -11.03
CA PHE A 343 10.47 15.63 -12.21
C PHE A 343 9.60 15.17 -13.38
N PHE A 344 8.55 14.37 -13.08
CA PHE A 344 7.65 13.83 -14.09
C PHE A 344 6.88 14.93 -14.84
N ASN A 345 6.56 16.04 -14.19
CA ASN A 345 5.91 17.19 -14.85
C ASN A 345 6.76 17.79 -15.99
N TYR A 346 8.08 17.61 -15.93
CA TYR A 346 9.01 18.11 -16.97
C TYR A 346 9.47 17.01 -17.93
N ILE A 347 9.61 15.80 -17.42
CA ILE A 347 10.12 14.64 -18.14
C ILE A 347 9.13 13.49 -17.91
N PRO A 348 8.19 13.25 -18.83
CA PRO A 348 7.14 12.24 -18.65
C PRO A 348 7.67 10.80 -18.83
N ASN A 349 8.69 10.43 -18.04
CA ASN A 349 9.30 9.10 -17.98
C ASN A 349 9.79 8.83 -16.57
N PHE A 350 9.08 7.97 -15.84
CA PHE A 350 9.40 7.65 -14.45
C PHE A 350 10.76 6.99 -14.26
N GLY A 351 11.23 6.20 -15.22
CA GLY A 351 12.59 5.62 -15.14
C GLY A 351 13.67 6.70 -15.15
N VAL A 352 13.51 7.74 -15.97
CA VAL A 352 14.41 8.91 -15.98
C VAL A 352 14.25 9.70 -14.67
N CYS A 353 13.04 9.86 -14.17
CA CYS A 353 12.79 10.54 -12.87
C CYS A 353 13.48 9.82 -11.71
N ILE A 354 13.45 8.48 -11.68
CA ILE A 354 14.19 7.67 -10.71
C ILE A 354 15.70 7.95 -10.80
N ILE A 355 16.27 7.98 -12.00
CA ILE A 355 17.70 8.28 -12.20
C ILE A 355 18.04 9.66 -11.65
N LEU A 356 17.25 10.68 -11.98
CA LEU A 356 17.45 12.05 -11.49
C LEU A 356 17.34 12.13 -9.97
N LEU A 357 16.35 11.43 -9.39
CA LEU A 357 16.18 11.36 -7.95
C LEU A 357 17.42 10.75 -7.26
N VAL A 358 17.96 9.66 -7.82
CA VAL A 358 19.19 9.02 -7.30
C VAL A 358 20.37 10.01 -7.36
N ILE A 359 20.50 10.76 -8.44
CA ILE A 359 21.55 11.80 -8.58
C ILE A 359 21.39 12.87 -7.49
N CYS A 360 20.18 13.36 -7.26
CA CYS A 360 19.90 14.34 -6.19
C CYS A 360 20.26 13.78 -4.80
N ILE A 361 19.86 12.54 -4.50
CA ILE A 361 20.21 11.87 -3.25
C ILE A 361 21.74 11.76 -3.10
N LYS A 362 22.46 11.41 -4.17
CA LYS A 362 23.92 11.34 -4.17
C LYS A 362 24.60 12.70 -3.94
N ILE A 363 24.03 13.76 -4.48
CA ILE A 363 24.51 15.14 -4.24
C ILE A 363 24.32 15.52 -2.77
N ILE A 364 23.15 15.25 -2.19
CA ILE A 364 22.84 15.55 -0.78
C ILE A 364 23.81 14.81 0.16
N PHE A 365 24.04 13.52 -0.10
CA PHE A 365 24.91 12.68 0.72
C PHE A 365 26.38 12.65 0.24
N PHE A 366 26.77 13.54 -0.68
CA PHE A 366 28.10 13.52 -1.26
C PHE A 366 29.21 13.62 -0.21
N TYR A 367 29.11 14.58 0.71
CA TYR A 367 30.15 14.84 1.70
C TYR A 367 30.35 13.68 2.70
N PRO A 368 29.31 13.14 3.37
CA PRO A 368 29.48 12.01 4.27
C PRO A 368 29.97 10.74 3.55
N THR A 369 29.48 10.47 2.33
CA THR A 369 29.96 9.34 1.52
C THR A 369 31.40 9.49 1.07
N GLN A 370 31.82 10.70 0.71
CA GLN A 370 33.22 10.98 0.34
C GLN A 370 34.18 10.68 1.53
N LYS A 371 33.84 11.13 2.74
CA LYS A 371 34.62 10.82 3.95
C LYS A 371 34.73 9.32 4.21
N SER A 372 33.64 8.60 3.98
CA SER A 372 33.60 7.16 4.11
C SER A 372 34.53 6.48 3.11
N TYR A 373 34.46 6.86 1.82
CA TYR A 373 35.36 6.31 0.80
C TYR A 373 36.83 6.65 1.05
N GLN A 374 37.14 7.82 1.62
CA GLN A 374 38.50 8.17 2.06
C GLN A 374 38.96 7.22 3.19
N SER A 375 38.11 6.91 4.17
CA SER A 375 38.42 5.94 5.23
C SER A 375 38.65 4.54 4.66
N MET A 376 37.81 4.11 3.71
CA MET A 376 37.97 2.82 3.01
C MET A 376 39.28 2.75 2.22
N ALA A 377 39.63 3.81 1.51
CA ALA A 377 40.90 3.91 0.79
C ALA A 377 42.10 3.84 1.73
N ALA A 378 42.02 4.51 2.89
CA ALA A 378 43.05 4.43 3.93
C ALA A 378 43.17 3.00 4.51
N MET A 379 42.05 2.32 4.79
CA MET A 379 42.05 0.92 5.21
C MET A 379 42.70 0.00 4.18
N ARG A 380 42.42 0.24 2.88
CA ARG A 380 43.02 -0.56 1.81
C ARG A 380 44.53 -0.43 1.76
N LYS A 381 45.10 0.75 2.05
CA LYS A 381 46.55 0.93 2.18
C LYS A 381 47.17 0.10 3.33
N LEU A 382 46.41 -0.17 4.37
CA LEU A 382 46.86 -0.95 5.53
C LEU A 382 46.72 -2.47 5.32
N GLN A 383 46.12 -2.96 4.22
CA GLN A 383 45.95 -4.40 3.97
C GLN A 383 47.22 -5.23 4.09
N PRO A 384 48.42 -4.78 3.62
CA PRO A 384 49.64 -5.54 3.78
C PRO A 384 50.03 -5.73 5.27
N GLU A 385 49.82 -4.69 6.11
CA GLU A 385 50.08 -4.78 7.54
C GLU A 385 49.04 -5.65 8.25
N GLN A 386 47.78 -5.56 7.86
CA GLN A 386 46.69 -6.42 8.36
C GLN A 386 46.99 -7.90 8.09
N LYS A 387 47.45 -8.25 6.87
CA LYS A 387 47.86 -9.63 6.55
C LYS A 387 48.99 -10.12 7.43
N ARG A 388 50.01 -9.29 7.67
CA ARG A 388 51.11 -9.64 8.59
C ARG A 388 50.65 -9.89 10.03
N LEU A 389 49.70 -9.10 10.52
CA LEU A 389 49.12 -9.32 11.83
C LEU A 389 48.31 -10.61 11.87
N GLN A 390 47.57 -10.92 10.80
CA GLN A 390 46.79 -12.15 10.67
C GLN A 390 47.71 -13.38 10.63
N GLU A 391 48.81 -13.33 9.89
CA GLU A 391 49.81 -14.40 9.86
C GLU A 391 50.47 -14.61 11.21
N ARG A 392 50.67 -13.54 12.00
CA ARG A 392 51.34 -13.58 13.29
C ARG A 392 50.45 -14.01 14.45
N TYR A 393 49.19 -13.60 14.43
CA TYR A 393 48.24 -13.76 15.55
C TYR A 393 46.96 -14.49 15.15
N GLY A 394 46.93 -15.15 13.98
CA GLY A 394 45.72 -15.77 13.44
C GLY A 394 45.10 -16.84 14.33
N ASP A 395 45.92 -17.52 15.17
CA ASP A 395 45.46 -18.52 16.10
C ASP A 395 44.88 -17.92 17.39
N ASP A 396 45.27 -16.68 17.75
CA ASP A 396 44.73 -15.92 18.88
C ASP A 396 43.86 -14.76 18.38
N ARG A 397 42.54 -15.03 18.24
CA ARG A 397 41.55 -14.04 17.77
C ARG A 397 41.47 -12.81 18.67
N GLN A 398 41.68 -12.96 19.98
CA GLN A 398 41.58 -11.85 20.91
C GLN A 398 42.77 -10.90 20.73
N GLN A 399 43.99 -11.45 20.65
CA GLN A 399 45.19 -10.67 20.42
C GLN A 399 45.18 -10.05 19.01
N LEU A 400 44.77 -10.78 17.99
CA LEU A 400 44.59 -10.25 16.61
C LEU A 400 43.65 -9.04 16.61
N GLY A 401 42.50 -9.12 17.30
CA GLY A 401 41.55 -8.01 17.39
C GLY A 401 42.15 -6.76 18.05
N GLN A 402 42.95 -6.94 19.14
CA GLN A 402 43.61 -5.83 19.82
C GLN A 402 44.68 -5.16 18.94
N GLU A 403 45.52 -5.95 18.30
CA GLU A 403 46.55 -5.44 17.39
C GLU A 403 45.98 -4.76 16.15
N MET A 404 44.88 -5.28 15.59
CA MET A 404 44.17 -4.64 14.51
C MET A 404 43.59 -3.29 14.93
N MET A 405 42.99 -3.18 16.12
CA MET A 405 42.49 -1.90 16.63
C MET A 405 43.63 -0.93 16.93
N ALA A 406 44.78 -1.40 17.43
CA ALA A 406 45.97 -0.58 17.62
C ALA A 406 46.50 -0.05 16.28
N LEU A 407 46.54 -0.89 15.23
CA LEU A 407 46.92 -0.49 13.87
C LEU A 407 46.03 0.63 13.32
N TYR A 408 44.70 0.49 13.45
CA TYR A 408 43.77 1.49 13.02
C TYR A 408 43.89 2.82 13.79
N LYS A 409 44.04 2.76 15.12
CA LYS A 409 44.30 3.94 15.97
C LYS A 409 45.58 4.65 15.59
N LYS A 410 46.68 3.91 15.41
CA LYS A 410 47.98 4.45 15.00
C LYS A 410 47.90 5.22 13.69
N ASN A 411 47.14 4.71 12.72
CA ASN A 411 47.02 5.30 11.40
C ASN A 411 45.82 6.28 11.29
N LYS A 412 45.08 6.55 12.39
CA LYS A 412 43.92 7.44 12.47
C LYS A 412 42.80 7.05 11.47
N VAL A 413 42.62 5.75 11.24
CA VAL A 413 41.62 5.19 10.36
C VAL A 413 40.46 4.64 11.19
N ASN A 414 39.23 5.01 10.81
CA ASN A 414 38.02 4.50 11.47
C ASN A 414 37.45 3.29 10.67
N PRO A 415 37.48 2.07 11.23
CA PRO A 415 36.96 0.88 10.56
C PRO A 415 35.43 0.96 10.32
N LEU A 416 34.68 1.69 11.15
CA LEU A 416 33.25 1.93 10.95
C LEU A 416 32.94 2.87 9.77
N GLY A 417 33.97 3.61 9.30
CA GLY A 417 33.80 4.46 8.12
C GLY A 417 33.36 3.70 6.87
N GLY A 418 33.73 2.42 6.76
CA GLY A 418 33.38 1.59 5.59
C GLY A 418 31.90 1.20 5.49
N CYS A 419 31.19 1.08 6.61
CA CYS A 419 29.76 0.71 6.62
C CYS A 419 28.82 1.93 6.58
N LEU A 420 29.33 3.15 6.78
CA LEU A 420 28.51 4.38 6.82
C LEU A 420 27.65 4.60 5.56
N PRO A 421 28.14 4.37 4.31
CA PRO A 421 27.28 4.50 3.13
C PRO A 421 26.07 3.59 3.17
N ILE A 422 26.23 2.36 3.63
CA ILE A 422 25.13 1.38 3.73
C ILE A 422 24.12 1.85 4.79
N LEU A 423 24.57 2.30 5.96
CA LEU A 423 23.71 2.79 7.04
C LEU A 423 22.85 4.00 6.59
N ILE A 424 23.44 4.92 5.82
CA ILE A 424 22.69 6.07 5.25
C ILE A 424 21.70 5.60 4.18
N GLN A 425 22.08 4.59 3.41
CA GLN A 425 21.31 4.09 2.26
C GLN A 425 20.07 3.30 2.69
N ILE A 426 20.11 2.56 3.82
CA ILE A 426 19.01 1.69 4.26
C ILE A 426 17.69 2.48 4.44
N PRO A 427 17.62 3.59 5.19
CA PRO A 427 16.38 4.35 5.33
C PRO A 427 15.86 4.90 4.00
N VAL A 428 16.77 5.38 3.15
CA VAL A 428 16.41 5.90 1.80
C VAL A 428 15.86 4.77 0.92
N PHE A 429 16.46 3.58 1.00
CA PHE A 429 16.01 2.41 0.25
C PHE A 429 14.59 2.01 0.66
N PHE A 430 14.32 1.84 1.96
CA PHE A 430 12.97 1.46 2.42
C PHE A 430 11.94 2.53 2.10
N ALA A 431 12.30 3.81 2.25
CA ALA A 431 11.42 4.91 1.89
C ALA A 431 11.07 4.89 0.40
N LEU A 432 12.08 4.75 -0.47
CA LEU A 432 11.87 4.72 -1.92
C LEU A 432 11.16 3.43 -2.36
N TYR A 433 11.48 2.30 -1.73
CA TYR A 433 10.77 1.04 -1.98
C TYR A 433 9.26 1.20 -1.77
N LYS A 434 8.84 1.74 -0.62
CA LYS A 434 7.42 2.03 -0.37
C LYS A 434 6.83 3.01 -1.39
N VAL A 435 7.54 4.09 -1.73
CA VAL A 435 7.08 5.04 -2.75
C VAL A 435 6.83 4.35 -4.09
N LEU A 436 7.80 3.58 -4.59
CA LEU A 436 7.68 2.92 -5.90
C LEU A 436 6.65 1.80 -5.91
N LEU A 437 6.49 1.07 -4.80
CA LEU A 437 5.52 -0.02 -4.70
C LEU A 437 4.07 0.49 -4.68
N MET A 438 3.81 1.56 -3.92
CA MET A 438 2.45 2.06 -3.68
C MET A 438 2.00 3.10 -4.71
N SER A 439 2.90 3.61 -5.55
CA SER A 439 2.55 4.63 -6.55
C SER A 439 1.82 4.01 -7.73
N ILE A 440 0.54 4.36 -7.91
CA ILE A 440 -0.24 4.00 -9.10
C ILE A 440 0.42 4.49 -10.40
N GLU A 441 1.17 5.56 -10.32
CA GLU A 441 1.88 6.18 -11.43
C GLU A 441 3.01 5.31 -11.99
N MET A 442 3.48 4.32 -11.21
CA MET A 442 4.48 3.34 -11.66
C MET A 442 3.88 2.21 -12.48
N ARG A 443 2.57 1.94 -12.29
CA ARG A 443 1.86 0.89 -12.98
C ARG A 443 1.75 1.22 -14.48
N HIS A 444 2.21 0.30 -15.33
CA HIS A 444 2.27 0.48 -16.79
C HIS A 444 3.12 1.71 -17.23
N ALA A 445 4.06 2.15 -16.38
CA ALA A 445 4.97 3.24 -16.72
C ALA A 445 6.18 2.71 -17.49
N PRO A 446 6.35 3.04 -18.79
CA PRO A 446 7.49 2.60 -19.58
C PRO A 446 8.76 3.35 -19.18
N PHE A 447 9.90 2.66 -19.32
CA PHE A 447 11.21 3.30 -19.18
C PHE A 447 11.91 3.39 -20.54
N ILE A 448 12.58 2.32 -20.95
CA ILE A 448 13.32 2.24 -22.22
C ILE A 448 13.37 0.79 -22.71
N GLY A 449 13.32 0.62 -24.03
CA GLY A 449 13.46 -0.68 -24.70
C GLY A 449 12.38 -1.67 -24.26
N TRP A 450 12.76 -2.74 -23.62
CA TRP A 450 11.85 -3.82 -23.19
C TRP A 450 11.13 -3.56 -21.86
N ILE A 451 11.56 -2.57 -21.09
CA ILE A 451 10.92 -2.22 -19.81
C ILE A 451 9.72 -1.33 -20.12
N GLN A 452 8.54 -1.95 -20.18
CA GLN A 452 7.28 -1.28 -20.47
C GLN A 452 6.45 -1.01 -19.21
N ASP A 453 6.84 -1.61 -18.08
CA ASP A 453 6.21 -1.43 -16.78
C ASP A 453 7.26 -1.46 -15.67
N LEU A 454 7.38 -0.35 -14.93
CA LEU A 454 8.33 -0.22 -13.83
C LEU A 454 7.81 -0.86 -12.53
N SER A 455 6.51 -1.16 -12.44
CA SER A 455 5.88 -1.75 -11.25
C SER A 455 6.00 -3.27 -11.15
N VAL A 456 6.38 -3.93 -12.25
CA VAL A 456 6.57 -5.38 -12.33
C VAL A 456 8.05 -5.74 -12.51
N GLN A 457 8.36 -7.02 -12.39
CA GLN A 457 9.73 -7.53 -12.59
C GLN A 457 10.21 -7.32 -14.04
N ASP A 458 11.53 -7.17 -14.22
CA ASP A 458 12.15 -7.09 -15.55
C ASP A 458 11.95 -8.44 -16.29
N PRO A 459 11.22 -8.49 -17.42
CA PRO A 459 10.90 -9.74 -18.11
C PRO A 459 12.13 -10.49 -18.64
N PHE A 460 13.23 -9.78 -18.89
CA PHE A 460 14.49 -10.39 -19.37
C PHE A 460 15.56 -10.48 -18.28
N PHE A 461 15.27 -10.05 -17.05
CA PHE A 461 16.18 -10.06 -15.91
C PHE A 461 17.50 -9.31 -16.12
N VAL A 462 17.55 -8.41 -17.11
CA VAL A 462 18.77 -7.65 -17.44
C VAL A 462 19.17 -6.72 -16.30
N LEU A 463 18.19 -5.98 -15.72
CA LEU A 463 18.46 -5.08 -14.60
C LEU A 463 18.98 -5.82 -13.36
N PRO A 464 18.40 -6.94 -12.91
CA PRO A 464 18.95 -7.74 -11.81
C PRO A 464 20.36 -8.23 -12.06
N LEU A 465 20.67 -8.69 -13.29
CA LEU A 465 22.02 -9.09 -13.65
C LEU A 465 23.01 -7.93 -13.63
N LEU A 466 22.65 -6.77 -14.17
CA LEU A 466 23.46 -5.54 -14.10
C LEU A 466 23.68 -5.11 -12.66
N MET A 467 22.65 -5.24 -11.82
CA MET A 467 22.75 -4.96 -10.39
C MET A 467 23.77 -5.87 -9.70
N GLY A 468 23.69 -7.19 -9.94
CA GLY A 468 24.65 -8.17 -9.40
C GLY A 468 26.09 -7.90 -9.85
N ILE A 469 26.29 -7.62 -11.15
CA ILE A 469 27.61 -7.25 -11.69
C ILE A 469 28.14 -5.97 -11.03
N SER A 470 27.30 -4.95 -10.91
CA SER A 470 27.68 -3.68 -10.27
C SER A 470 28.04 -3.86 -8.80
N MET A 471 27.26 -4.69 -8.05
CA MET A 471 27.57 -5.04 -6.67
C MET A 471 28.90 -5.79 -6.55
N TYR A 472 29.15 -6.75 -7.44
CA TYR A 472 30.43 -7.47 -7.46
C TYR A 472 31.61 -6.52 -7.71
N ILE A 473 31.49 -5.60 -8.67
CA ILE A 473 32.53 -4.58 -8.96
C ILE A 473 32.74 -3.69 -7.72
N GLN A 474 31.66 -3.21 -7.09
CA GLN A 474 31.73 -2.37 -5.89
C GLN A 474 32.40 -3.10 -4.74
N GLN A 475 32.11 -4.37 -4.56
CA GLN A 475 32.72 -5.20 -3.52
C GLN A 475 34.23 -5.38 -3.73
N LYS A 476 34.69 -5.49 -4.98
CA LYS A 476 36.14 -5.52 -5.28
C LYS A 476 36.87 -4.22 -4.94
N LEU A 477 36.16 -3.10 -4.92
CA LEU A 477 36.70 -1.81 -4.50
C LEU A 477 36.76 -1.67 -2.97
N ASN A 478 35.99 -2.43 -2.22
CA ASN A 478 35.99 -2.39 -0.76
C ASN A 478 37.21 -3.13 -0.19
N PRO A 479 37.73 -2.70 0.97
CA PRO A 479 38.76 -3.45 1.68
C PRO A 479 38.20 -4.83 2.09
N GLN A 480 38.99 -5.87 1.88
CA GLN A 480 38.58 -7.23 2.27
C GLN A 480 38.60 -7.38 3.78
N PRO A 481 37.60 -8.04 4.39
CA PRO A 481 37.63 -8.39 5.81
C PRO A 481 38.84 -9.28 6.13
N PRO A 482 39.46 -9.12 7.31
CA PRO A 482 40.57 -9.97 7.73
C PRO A 482 40.13 -11.44 7.96
N ASP A 483 38.89 -11.67 8.39
CA ASP A 483 38.37 -13.02 8.62
C ASP A 483 37.98 -13.70 7.28
N PRO A 484 38.57 -14.87 6.96
CA PRO A 484 38.31 -15.59 5.71
C PRO A 484 36.83 -16.00 5.55
N MET A 485 36.15 -16.33 6.65
CA MET A 485 34.74 -16.69 6.63
C MET A 485 33.87 -15.47 6.27
N GLN A 486 34.13 -14.33 6.89
CA GLN A 486 33.45 -13.07 6.58
C GLN A 486 33.71 -12.66 5.13
N ALA A 487 34.93 -12.80 4.63
CA ALA A 487 35.28 -12.53 3.24
C ALA A 487 34.48 -13.42 2.27
N LYS A 488 34.32 -14.71 2.60
CA LYS A 488 33.52 -15.65 1.81
C LYS A 488 32.04 -15.29 1.82
N ILE A 489 31.46 -14.99 2.96
CA ILE A 489 30.06 -14.54 3.07
C ILE A 489 29.85 -13.29 2.23
N MET A 490 30.71 -12.28 2.40
CA MET A 490 30.64 -11.05 1.62
C MET A 490 30.71 -11.31 0.11
N SER A 491 31.54 -12.27 -0.33
CA SER A 491 31.67 -12.62 -1.77
C SER A 491 30.41 -13.28 -2.34
N MET A 492 29.57 -13.90 -1.53
CA MET A 492 28.32 -14.53 -1.95
C MET A 492 27.14 -13.54 -2.01
N LEU A 493 27.23 -12.41 -1.25
CA LEU A 493 26.13 -11.44 -1.20
C LEU A 493 25.67 -10.94 -2.58
N PRO A 494 26.53 -10.57 -3.54
CA PRO A 494 26.08 -10.13 -4.85
C PRO A 494 25.23 -11.17 -5.57
N VAL A 495 25.57 -12.45 -5.45
CA VAL A 495 24.80 -13.55 -6.05
C VAL A 495 23.46 -13.71 -5.36
N LEU A 496 23.45 -13.73 -4.03
CA LEU A 496 22.23 -13.84 -3.24
C LEU A 496 21.25 -12.69 -3.55
N PHE A 497 21.75 -11.46 -3.56
CA PHE A 497 20.95 -10.29 -3.90
C PHE A 497 20.46 -10.33 -5.35
N THR A 498 21.28 -10.78 -6.30
CA THR A 498 20.84 -10.94 -7.70
C THR A 498 19.63 -11.85 -7.79
N VAL A 499 19.68 -13.03 -7.15
CA VAL A 499 18.56 -13.99 -7.16
C VAL A 499 17.32 -13.38 -6.48
N MET A 500 17.49 -12.71 -5.35
CA MET A 500 16.39 -12.06 -4.66
C MET A 500 15.72 -10.99 -5.53
N PHE A 501 16.50 -10.14 -6.20
CA PHE A 501 16.01 -9.03 -7.01
C PHE A 501 15.41 -9.45 -8.37
N LEU A 502 15.49 -10.73 -8.75
CA LEU A 502 14.75 -11.24 -9.92
C LEU A 502 13.24 -11.03 -9.80
N PHE A 503 12.72 -11.04 -8.56
CA PHE A 503 11.29 -10.95 -8.27
C PHE A 503 10.83 -9.54 -7.88
N PHE A 504 11.74 -8.57 -7.90
CA PHE A 504 11.41 -7.20 -7.51
C PHE A 504 11.01 -6.34 -8.73
N PRO A 505 10.18 -5.29 -8.52
CA PRO A 505 9.82 -4.35 -9.57
C PRO A 505 11.03 -3.71 -10.26
N ALA A 506 10.96 -3.59 -11.58
CA ALA A 506 12.05 -3.05 -12.41
C ALA A 506 12.48 -1.64 -11.97
N GLY A 507 11.55 -0.80 -11.52
CA GLY A 507 11.85 0.54 -11.01
C GLY A 507 12.78 0.54 -9.79
N LEU A 508 12.59 -0.42 -8.87
CA LEU A 508 13.46 -0.56 -7.70
C LEU A 508 14.84 -1.09 -8.07
N VAL A 509 14.89 -2.06 -8.98
CA VAL A 509 16.17 -2.59 -9.46
C VAL A 509 16.96 -1.53 -10.24
N LEU A 510 16.27 -0.71 -11.04
CA LEU A 510 16.85 0.43 -11.74
C LEU A 510 17.49 1.43 -10.76
N TYR A 511 16.74 1.80 -9.70
CA TYR A 511 17.28 2.61 -8.62
C TYR A 511 18.60 2.04 -8.09
N TRP A 512 18.63 0.74 -7.79
CA TRP A 512 19.82 0.09 -7.23
C TRP A 512 20.99 0.07 -8.20
N VAL A 513 20.76 -0.24 -9.48
CA VAL A 513 21.79 -0.23 -10.52
C VAL A 513 22.42 1.16 -10.63
N VAL A 514 21.59 2.21 -10.76
CA VAL A 514 22.07 3.59 -10.87
C VAL A 514 22.85 4.01 -9.62
N ASN A 515 22.30 3.68 -8.43
CA ASN A 515 22.96 3.96 -7.16
C ASN A 515 24.35 3.30 -7.07
N ASN A 516 24.49 2.04 -7.49
CA ASN A 516 25.75 1.33 -7.50
C ASN A 516 26.74 1.94 -8.49
N ILE A 517 26.30 2.24 -9.71
CA ILE A 517 27.16 2.86 -10.74
C ILE A 517 27.72 4.19 -10.23
N LEU A 518 26.88 5.07 -9.69
CA LEU A 518 27.32 6.35 -9.14
C LEU A 518 28.24 6.18 -7.94
N SER A 519 27.98 5.18 -7.08
CA SER A 519 28.85 4.82 -5.96
C SER A 519 30.23 4.36 -6.43
N ILE A 520 30.29 3.49 -7.44
CA ILE A 520 31.54 3.00 -8.04
C ILE A 520 32.35 4.16 -8.61
N ILE A 521 31.69 5.07 -9.35
CA ILE A 521 32.34 6.26 -9.93
C ILE A 521 32.93 7.11 -8.80
N GLN A 522 32.12 7.47 -7.81
CA GLN A 522 32.56 8.29 -6.68
C GLN A 522 33.72 7.62 -5.90
N GLN A 523 33.59 6.34 -5.59
CA GLN A 523 34.61 5.58 -4.87
C GLN A 523 35.92 5.51 -5.64
N ARG A 524 35.89 5.22 -6.97
CA ARG A 524 37.08 5.20 -7.82
C ARG A 524 37.77 6.56 -7.89
N LEU A 525 37.01 7.66 -8.02
CA LEU A 525 37.56 9.00 -8.00
C LEU A 525 38.28 9.30 -6.70
N VAL A 526 37.66 8.95 -5.55
CA VAL A 526 38.30 9.13 -4.24
C VAL A 526 39.55 8.25 -4.11
N MET A 527 39.51 6.98 -4.52
CA MET A 527 40.68 6.09 -4.47
C MET A 527 41.84 6.62 -5.31
N LYS A 528 41.55 7.10 -6.54
CA LYS A 528 42.56 7.71 -7.40
C LYS A 528 43.20 8.96 -6.77
N THR A 529 42.40 9.85 -6.17
CA THR A 529 42.92 11.03 -5.46
C THR A 529 43.75 10.68 -4.23
N MET A 530 43.49 9.54 -3.62
CA MET A 530 44.24 9.01 -2.47
C MET A 530 45.46 8.17 -2.87
N GLY A 531 45.72 7.95 -4.17
CA GLY A 531 46.82 7.12 -4.68
C GLY A 531 46.66 5.63 -4.26
N VAL A 532 45.44 5.11 -4.37
CA VAL A 532 45.09 3.70 -4.15
C VAL A 532 44.50 3.18 -5.46
N ASP A 533 45.26 2.35 -6.16
CA ASP A 533 44.80 1.67 -7.39
C ASP A 533 44.21 0.29 -7.10
#